data_19dac5c1fef8722016962c51103386b8
#
_entry.id   19dac5c1fef8722016962c51103386b8
#
_cell.length_a   1.000
_cell.length_b   1.000
_cell.length_c   1.000
_cell.angle_alpha   90.00
_cell.angle_beta   90.00
_cell.angle_gamma   90.00
#
_symmetry.space_group_name_H-M   'P 1'
#
loop_
_entity.id
_entity.type
_entity.pdbx_description
1 polymer ?
#
loop_
_entity_poly.entity_id
_entity_poly.type
_entity_poly.pdbx_seq_one_letter_code
_entity_poly.pdbx_strand_id
1 'polypeptide(L)'
;MKANPGGQIDLRSVIGRSKVIQLIWETLEQQSIVMTAERRIGKTTVIKKLKAEPAPGWVPVYQDLERCHTAAEFAMAVYKEVDQFLSGKGKSARRAKEWLSALRGFEIGGVLTLPPDKKETSWKDILTRSIEDLVHENNAPGSRLLFLWDELPFMLANIRDREGEQTAMEVLDILRALRQTHQALRMIITGSIGLHHVITSLKDKNYANAPFNDMARIEIEPLEWPDAEELASKLIEGEGLAWDDRAAAAKAIAAEADRFPFYIHHIVRALRVKGFPANVEAISNVVAAQLTDSNDPWELLHYRERIP
;
A
#
# COMPACT_ATOMS: atom_id res chain seq x y z
N MET A 1 11.20 -19.65 10.12
CA MET A 1 10.18 -18.57 10.00
C MET A 1 8.95 -18.98 10.79
N LYS A 2 8.24 -18.04 11.46
CA LYS A 2 6.98 -18.36 12.16
C LYS A 2 5.76 -17.93 11.33
N ALA A 3 4.68 -18.67 11.45
CA ALA A 3 3.44 -18.33 10.80
C ALA A 3 2.80 -17.10 11.47
N ASN A 4 2.56 -16.04 10.69
CA ASN A 4 2.02 -14.77 11.16
C ASN A 4 1.00 -14.21 10.15
N PRO A 5 -0.19 -14.82 10.05
CA PRO A 5 -1.20 -14.37 9.11
C PRO A 5 -1.69 -12.96 9.50
N GLY A 6 -1.64 -12.03 8.56
CA GLY A 6 -2.05 -10.63 8.74
C GLY A 6 -1.12 -9.76 9.59
N GLY A 7 -0.08 -10.33 10.20
CA GLY A 7 0.88 -9.59 11.01
C GLY A 7 2.06 -9.02 10.20
N GLN A 8 2.89 -8.24 10.86
CA GLN A 8 4.11 -7.72 10.24
C GLN A 8 5.11 -8.85 10.01
N ILE A 9 5.67 -8.90 8.80
CA ILE A 9 6.69 -9.86 8.38
C ILE A 9 8.05 -9.14 8.34
N ASP A 10 9.11 -9.83 8.79
CA ASP A 10 10.47 -9.34 8.59
C ASP A 10 10.74 -9.23 7.07
N LEU A 11 11.01 -8.01 6.62
CA LEU A 11 11.20 -7.71 5.20
C LEU A 11 12.37 -8.50 4.57
N ARG A 12 13.35 -8.92 5.39
CA ARG A 12 14.47 -9.78 4.93
C ARG A 12 14.03 -11.20 4.61
N SER A 13 12.91 -11.63 5.16
CA SER A 13 12.37 -12.99 4.97
C SER A 13 11.21 -13.04 3.96
N VAL A 14 10.99 -11.98 3.20
CA VAL A 14 9.99 -11.96 2.11
C VAL A 14 10.46 -12.85 0.96
N ILE A 15 9.62 -13.83 0.59
CA ILE A 15 9.89 -14.82 -0.46
C ILE A 15 9.10 -14.46 -1.72
N GLY A 16 9.68 -14.71 -2.89
CA GLY A 16 9.00 -14.70 -4.19
C GLY A 16 8.60 -13.32 -4.70
N ARG A 17 9.23 -12.23 -4.23
CA ARG A 17 8.89 -10.88 -4.68
C ARG A 17 10.02 -10.17 -5.43
N SER A 18 11.17 -10.81 -5.60
CA SER A 18 12.34 -10.18 -6.21
C SER A 18 12.09 -9.75 -7.66
N LYS A 19 11.43 -10.58 -8.47
CA LYS A 19 11.12 -10.28 -9.88
C LYS A 19 10.20 -9.05 -10.01
N VAL A 20 9.12 -9.01 -9.23
CA VAL A 20 8.18 -7.88 -9.29
C VAL A 20 8.81 -6.61 -8.73
N ILE A 21 9.64 -6.68 -7.70
CA ILE A 21 10.38 -5.54 -7.17
C ILE A 21 11.36 -4.99 -8.22
N GLN A 22 12.07 -5.86 -8.93
CA GLN A 22 12.94 -5.46 -10.03
C GLN A 22 12.15 -4.77 -11.14
N LEU A 23 11.03 -5.36 -11.59
CA LEU A 23 10.14 -4.76 -12.59
C LEU A 23 9.61 -3.38 -12.15
N ILE A 24 9.29 -3.22 -10.87
CA ILE A 24 8.85 -1.93 -10.31
C ILE A 24 9.97 -0.89 -10.46
N TRP A 25 11.21 -1.21 -10.06
CA TRP A 25 12.31 -0.27 -10.18
C TRP A 25 12.63 0.09 -11.62
N GLU A 26 12.63 -0.87 -12.55
CA GLU A 26 12.82 -0.64 -13.98
C GLU A 26 11.71 0.28 -14.55
N THR A 27 10.46 0.05 -14.16
CA THR A 27 9.32 0.88 -14.60
C THR A 27 9.40 2.30 -14.06
N LEU A 28 9.82 2.48 -12.81
CA LEU A 28 9.95 3.80 -12.18
C LEU A 28 10.97 4.71 -12.86
N GLU A 29 11.93 4.15 -13.59
CA GLU A 29 12.84 4.94 -14.41
C GLU A 29 12.09 5.84 -15.42
N GLN A 30 10.94 5.39 -15.89
CA GLN A 30 10.17 6.06 -16.93
C GLN A 30 8.83 6.62 -16.41
N GLN A 31 8.09 5.88 -15.60
CA GLN A 31 6.72 6.18 -15.23
C GLN A 31 6.44 5.96 -13.75
N SER A 32 5.46 6.68 -13.21
CA SER A 32 4.80 6.34 -11.95
C SER A 32 3.94 5.07 -12.13
N ILE A 33 3.57 4.42 -11.04
CA ILE A 33 2.92 3.10 -11.08
C ILE A 33 1.59 3.12 -10.32
N VAL A 34 0.56 2.54 -10.94
CA VAL A 34 -0.63 2.05 -10.25
C VAL A 34 -0.43 0.56 -10.00
N MET A 35 -0.26 0.19 -8.74
CA MET A 35 -0.10 -1.19 -8.33
C MET A 35 -1.47 -1.77 -7.97
N THR A 36 -1.90 -2.74 -8.77
CA THR A 36 -3.14 -3.48 -8.55
C THR A 36 -2.84 -4.87 -8.00
N ALA A 37 -3.71 -5.40 -7.20
CA ALA A 37 -3.63 -6.77 -6.76
C ALA A 37 -4.87 -7.16 -5.98
N GLU A 38 -5.09 -8.45 -5.86
CA GLU A 38 -6.10 -8.97 -4.96
C GLU A 38 -5.78 -8.68 -3.49
N ARG A 39 -6.81 -8.69 -2.67
CA ARG A 39 -6.64 -8.58 -1.22
C ARG A 39 -5.80 -9.75 -0.71
N ARG A 40 -5.00 -9.53 0.35
CA ARG A 40 -4.16 -10.57 1.00
C ARG A 40 -2.97 -11.10 0.17
N ILE A 41 -2.71 -10.55 -0.99
CA ILE A 41 -1.57 -10.91 -1.84
C ILE A 41 -0.21 -10.39 -1.32
N GLY A 42 -0.23 -9.38 -0.43
CA GLY A 42 0.98 -8.78 0.14
C GLY A 42 1.43 -7.45 -0.49
N LYS A 43 0.52 -6.64 -1.05
CA LYS A 43 0.81 -5.28 -1.58
C LYS A 43 1.64 -4.44 -0.62
N THR A 44 1.15 -4.26 0.60
CA THR A 44 1.82 -3.46 1.65
C THR A 44 3.22 -3.99 1.97
N THR A 45 3.43 -5.30 1.90
CA THR A 45 4.75 -5.92 2.11
C THR A 45 5.72 -5.49 1.01
N VAL A 46 5.29 -5.52 -0.26
CA VAL A 46 6.10 -5.06 -1.41
C VAL A 46 6.47 -3.58 -1.24
N ILE A 47 5.49 -2.72 -0.93
CA ILE A 47 5.74 -1.28 -0.72
C ILE A 47 6.72 -1.03 0.42
N LYS A 48 6.53 -1.70 1.56
CA LYS A 48 7.45 -1.56 2.70
C LYS A 48 8.86 -2.04 2.36
N LYS A 49 8.98 -3.07 1.52
CA LYS A 49 10.28 -3.54 1.04
C LYS A 49 10.95 -2.53 0.11
N LEU A 50 10.21 -1.91 -0.80
CA LEU A 50 10.73 -0.81 -1.63
C LEU A 50 11.22 0.38 -0.78
N LYS A 51 10.51 0.70 0.32
CA LYS A 51 10.94 1.73 1.27
C LYS A 51 12.24 1.34 2.00
N ALA A 52 12.33 0.10 2.46
CA ALA A 52 13.45 -0.37 3.29
C ALA A 52 14.73 -0.62 2.48
N GLU A 53 14.59 -1.04 1.23
CA GLU A 53 15.68 -1.41 0.33
C GLU A 53 15.54 -0.64 -1.00
N PRO A 54 15.72 0.70 -0.98
CA PRO A 54 15.57 1.50 -2.20
C PRO A 54 16.69 1.23 -3.19
N ALA A 55 16.36 1.25 -4.49
CA ALA A 55 17.37 1.22 -5.53
C ALA A 55 18.25 2.49 -5.46
N PRO A 56 19.50 2.42 -5.93
CA PRO A 56 20.42 3.56 -5.89
C PRO A 56 19.81 4.83 -6.52
N GLY A 57 19.96 5.95 -5.82
CA GLY A 57 19.43 7.25 -6.26
C GLY A 57 17.94 7.47 -5.92
N TRP A 58 17.21 6.48 -5.46
CA TRP A 58 15.82 6.64 -5.08
C TRP A 58 15.63 6.98 -3.59
N VAL A 59 14.73 7.91 -3.33
CA VAL A 59 14.38 8.40 -1.99
C VAL A 59 12.88 8.13 -1.77
N PRO A 60 12.53 7.00 -1.14
CA PRO A 60 11.13 6.64 -0.90
C PRO A 60 10.57 7.38 0.33
N VAL A 61 9.35 7.90 0.16
CA VAL A 61 8.50 8.48 1.23
C VAL A 61 7.20 7.69 1.26
N TYR A 62 7.00 6.93 2.32
CA TYR A 62 5.85 6.05 2.47
C TYR A 62 4.77 6.68 3.34
N GLN A 63 3.53 6.52 2.91
CA GLN A 63 2.36 6.90 3.69
C GLN A 63 1.20 5.94 3.47
N ASP A 64 0.58 5.54 4.57
CA ASP A 64 -0.70 4.85 4.62
C ASP A 64 -1.80 5.91 4.71
N LEU A 65 -2.69 5.92 3.71
CA LEU A 65 -3.74 6.92 3.56
C LEU A 65 -5.12 6.45 4.07
N GLU A 66 -5.22 5.24 4.62
CA GLU A 66 -6.48 4.68 5.09
C GLU A 66 -7.20 5.60 6.10
N ARG A 67 -6.44 6.31 6.92
CA ARG A 67 -6.96 7.21 7.97
C ARG A 67 -7.34 8.60 7.48
N CYS A 68 -7.11 8.91 6.21
CA CYS A 68 -7.46 10.21 5.64
C CYS A 68 -8.89 10.15 5.09
N HIS A 69 -9.74 11.02 5.61
CA HIS A 69 -11.15 11.06 5.24
C HIS A 69 -11.54 12.35 4.54
N THR A 70 -10.66 13.35 4.53
CA THR A 70 -10.85 14.65 3.88
C THR A 70 -9.61 15.06 3.11
N ALA A 71 -9.75 15.94 2.13
CA ALA A 71 -8.63 16.48 1.37
C ALA A 71 -7.65 17.27 2.28
N ALA A 72 -8.19 17.94 3.30
CA ALA A 72 -7.38 18.63 4.29
C ALA A 72 -6.55 17.67 5.17
N GLU A 73 -7.15 16.55 5.62
CA GLU A 73 -6.41 15.51 6.36
C GLU A 73 -5.31 14.90 5.50
N PHE A 74 -5.58 14.63 4.22
CA PHE A 74 -4.57 14.14 3.28
C PHE A 74 -3.42 15.13 3.14
N ALA A 75 -3.71 16.41 2.86
CA ALA A 75 -2.68 17.44 2.71
C ALA A 75 -1.81 17.58 3.96
N MET A 76 -2.44 17.56 5.15
CA MET A 76 -1.74 17.63 6.43
C MET A 76 -0.91 16.37 6.72
N ALA A 77 -1.39 15.20 6.32
CA ALA A 77 -0.64 13.95 6.46
C ALA A 77 0.62 13.98 5.58
N VAL A 78 0.52 14.44 4.33
CA VAL A 78 1.67 14.64 3.43
C VAL A 78 2.64 15.67 4.00
N TYR A 79 2.14 16.81 4.50
CA TYR A 79 2.99 17.83 5.14
C TYR A 79 3.80 17.25 6.30
N LYS A 80 3.14 16.55 7.23
CA LYS A 80 3.81 15.95 8.40
C LYS A 80 4.89 14.95 8.00
N GLU A 81 4.61 14.09 7.04
CA GLU A 81 5.59 13.10 6.56
C GLU A 81 6.79 13.78 5.89
N VAL A 82 6.54 14.81 5.06
CA VAL A 82 7.59 15.59 4.41
C VAL A 82 8.43 16.35 5.43
N ASP A 83 7.80 17.05 6.38
CA ASP A 83 8.51 17.81 7.41
C ASP A 83 9.35 16.88 8.31
N GLN A 84 8.81 15.73 8.72
CA GLN A 84 9.53 14.72 9.47
C GLN A 84 10.73 14.17 8.69
N PHE A 85 10.53 13.86 7.39
CA PHE A 85 11.58 13.36 6.54
C PHE A 85 12.71 14.38 6.35
N LEU A 86 12.38 15.66 6.12
CA LEU A 86 13.36 16.74 5.96
C LEU A 86 14.05 17.05 7.28
N SER A 87 13.33 17.09 8.39
CA SER A 87 13.89 17.32 9.74
C SER A 87 14.92 16.24 10.11
N GLY A 88 14.66 14.98 9.76
CA GLY A 88 15.62 13.90 9.92
C GLY A 88 16.93 14.08 9.15
N LYS A 89 16.95 14.97 8.16
CA LYS A 89 18.13 15.36 7.36
C LYS A 89 18.67 16.76 7.71
N GLY A 90 18.20 17.37 8.79
CA GLY A 90 18.56 18.74 9.19
C GLY A 90 17.98 19.83 8.27
N LYS A 91 16.93 19.52 7.53
CA LYS A 91 16.21 20.42 6.62
C LYS A 91 14.77 20.63 7.12
N SER A 92 13.99 21.48 6.48
CA SER A 92 12.59 21.70 6.84
C SER A 92 11.70 21.99 5.65
N ALA A 93 10.43 21.69 5.76
CA ALA A 93 9.37 22.06 4.81
C ALA A 93 9.03 23.56 4.96
N ARG A 94 9.98 24.43 4.64
CA ARG A 94 9.94 25.86 4.96
C ARG A 94 8.76 26.57 4.32
N ARG A 95 8.52 26.38 3.04
CA ARG A 95 7.45 27.06 2.29
C ARG A 95 6.06 26.67 2.80
N ALA A 96 5.86 25.37 3.01
CA ALA A 96 4.61 24.87 3.59
C ALA A 96 4.41 25.39 5.01
N LYS A 97 5.48 25.43 5.83
CA LYS A 97 5.44 25.92 7.20
C LYS A 97 5.17 27.43 7.29
N GLU A 98 5.83 28.24 6.46
CA GLU A 98 5.60 29.69 6.36
C GLU A 98 4.15 29.97 5.96
N TRP A 99 3.62 29.22 5.00
CA TRP A 99 2.25 29.36 4.53
C TRP A 99 1.22 28.97 5.61
N LEU A 100 1.44 27.85 6.32
CA LEU A 100 0.61 27.45 7.45
C LEU A 100 0.61 28.49 8.57
N SER A 101 1.78 29.08 8.87
CA SER A 101 1.92 30.14 9.87
C SER A 101 1.15 31.41 9.46
N ALA A 102 1.16 31.75 8.17
CA ALA A 102 0.43 32.90 7.64
C ALA A 102 -1.10 32.74 7.70
N LEU A 103 -1.59 31.49 7.69
CA LEU A 103 -3.01 31.19 7.86
C LEU A 103 -3.48 31.30 9.31
N ARG A 104 -2.60 31.58 10.27
CA ARG A 104 -2.90 31.56 11.70
C ARG A 104 -3.57 30.24 12.13
N GLY A 105 -3.01 29.11 11.68
CA GLY A 105 -3.47 27.79 12.12
C GLY A 105 -3.28 27.65 13.63
N PHE A 106 -4.34 27.29 14.34
CA PHE A 106 -4.29 27.03 15.77
C PHE A 106 -3.83 25.59 16.02
N GLU A 107 -2.84 25.44 16.88
CA GLU A 107 -2.45 24.14 17.42
C GLU A 107 -3.39 23.80 18.59
N ILE A 108 -4.29 22.84 18.39
CA ILE A 108 -5.11 22.31 19.48
C ILE A 108 -4.63 20.88 19.75
N GLY A 109 -3.99 20.67 20.89
CA GLY A 109 -3.53 19.34 21.33
C GLY A 109 -2.50 18.69 20.41
N GLY A 110 -1.62 19.48 19.74
CA GLY A 110 -0.60 18.96 18.79
C GLY A 110 -1.15 18.65 17.39
N VAL A 111 -2.41 18.98 17.11
CA VAL A 111 -3.02 18.85 15.79
C VAL A 111 -3.22 20.24 15.20
N LEU A 112 -2.57 20.51 14.08
CA LEU A 112 -2.78 21.76 13.34
C LEU A 112 -4.18 21.73 12.70
N THR A 113 -5.06 22.64 13.12
CA THR A 113 -6.39 22.80 12.54
C THR A 113 -6.42 24.02 11.66
N LEU A 114 -6.99 23.88 10.44
CA LEU A 114 -7.19 25.00 9.53
C LEU A 114 -8.42 25.81 9.94
N PRO A 115 -8.38 27.16 9.79
CA PRO A 115 -9.54 28.01 10.02
C PRO A 115 -10.71 27.62 9.11
N PRO A 116 -11.97 27.58 9.61
CA PRO A 116 -13.13 27.10 8.86
C PRO A 116 -13.38 27.88 7.56
N ASP A 117 -13.11 29.16 7.53
CA ASP A 117 -13.37 30.07 6.40
C ASP A 117 -12.38 29.96 5.24
N LYS A 118 -11.30 29.17 5.41
CA LYS A 118 -10.23 28.95 4.40
C LYS A 118 -10.01 27.48 4.05
N LYS A 119 -10.88 26.59 4.50
CA LYS A 119 -10.74 25.15 4.32
C LYS A 119 -10.67 24.71 2.85
N GLU A 120 -11.45 25.32 1.98
CA GLU A 120 -11.63 24.84 0.60
C GLU A 120 -10.43 25.07 -0.33
N THR A 121 -9.65 26.12 -0.12
CA THR A 121 -8.49 26.42 -0.97
C THR A 121 -7.14 26.12 -0.33
N SER A 122 -7.11 26.03 0.99
CA SER A 122 -5.87 25.93 1.75
C SER A 122 -5.19 24.55 1.66
N TRP A 123 -5.94 23.47 1.53
CA TRP A 123 -5.36 22.13 1.44
C TRP A 123 -4.57 21.91 0.15
N LYS A 124 -4.98 22.51 -0.96
CA LYS A 124 -4.28 22.45 -2.26
C LYS A 124 -2.89 23.05 -2.15
N ASP A 125 -2.81 24.21 -1.53
CA ASP A 125 -1.55 24.91 -1.31
C ASP A 125 -0.63 24.15 -0.35
N ILE A 126 -1.18 23.59 0.74
CA ILE A 126 -0.40 22.77 1.68
C ILE A 126 0.19 21.55 0.97
N LEU A 127 -0.64 20.81 0.24
CA LEU A 127 -0.23 19.63 -0.49
C LEU A 127 0.89 19.96 -1.51
N THR A 128 0.63 20.96 -2.35
CA THR A 128 1.56 21.37 -3.41
C THR A 128 2.88 21.85 -2.81
N ARG A 129 2.85 22.79 -1.86
CA ARG A 129 4.07 23.35 -1.24
C ARG A 129 4.87 22.31 -0.47
N SER A 130 4.22 21.36 0.20
CA SER A 130 4.92 20.29 0.91
C SER A 130 5.71 19.41 -0.06
N ILE A 131 5.12 19.04 -1.19
CA ILE A 131 5.79 18.23 -2.20
C ILE A 131 6.90 19.03 -2.91
N GLU A 132 6.65 20.31 -3.21
CA GLU A 132 7.67 21.21 -3.78
C GLU A 132 8.85 21.44 -2.84
N ASP A 133 8.63 21.60 -1.53
CA ASP A 133 9.70 21.69 -0.55
C ASP A 133 10.57 20.44 -0.56
N LEU A 134 9.94 19.25 -0.61
CA LEU A 134 10.67 18.01 -0.69
C LEU A 134 11.49 17.88 -1.99
N VAL A 135 10.90 18.26 -3.13
CA VAL A 135 11.60 18.26 -4.42
C VAL A 135 12.79 19.24 -4.41
N HIS A 136 12.57 20.43 -3.86
CA HIS A 136 13.63 21.46 -3.77
C HIS A 136 14.78 21.02 -2.86
N GLU A 137 14.48 20.43 -1.72
CA GLU A 137 15.47 19.99 -0.75
C GLU A 137 16.18 18.68 -1.15
N ASN A 138 15.58 17.89 -2.06
CA ASN A 138 16.17 16.66 -2.61
C ASN A 138 16.93 16.94 -3.92
N ASN A 139 17.85 17.90 -3.89
CA ASN A 139 18.55 18.43 -5.07
C ASN A 139 19.89 17.74 -5.38
N ALA A 140 20.21 16.61 -4.77
CA ALA A 140 21.42 15.88 -5.09
C ALA A 140 21.37 15.35 -6.54
N PRO A 141 22.47 15.46 -7.32
CA PRO A 141 22.51 14.96 -8.69
C PRO A 141 22.10 13.49 -8.77
N GLY A 142 21.16 13.18 -9.67
CA GLY A 142 20.65 11.81 -9.86
C GLY A 142 19.69 11.32 -8.77
N SER A 143 19.36 12.14 -7.77
CA SER A 143 18.37 11.79 -6.75
C SER A 143 16.95 11.91 -7.29
N ARG A 144 16.13 10.90 -7.04
CA ARG A 144 14.71 10.83 -7.42
C ARG A 144 13.84 10.56 -6.22
N LEU A 145 12.71 11.22 -6.16
CA LEU A 145 11.72 11.05 -5.11
C LEU A 145 10.69 10.00 -5.51
N LEU A 146 10.33 9.16 -4.57
CA LEU A 146 9.31 8.15 -4.75
C LEU A 146 8.28 8.23 -3.61
N PHE A 147 7.08 8.73 -3.90
CA PHE A 147 5.97 8.58 -2.99
C PHE A 147 5.36 7.19 -3.10
N LEU A 148 5.27 6.51 -1.97
CA LEU A 148 4.65 5.20 -1.81
C LEU A 148 3.35 5.38 -1.04
N TRP A 149 2.23 5.49 -1.76
CA TRP A 149 0.91 5.75 -1.17
C TRP A 149 0.05 4.49 -1.15
N ASP A 150 -0.11 3.96 0.04
CA ASP A 150 -0.98 2.82 0.30
C ASP A 150 -2.41 3.30 0.59
N GLU A 151 -3.41 2.56 0.11
CA GLU A 151 -4.84 2.80 0.29
C GLU A 151 -5.36 4.17 -0.25
N LEU A 152 -4.72 4.73 -1.30
CA LEU A 152 -5.19 5.97 -1.94
C LEU A 152 -6.63 5.85 -2.48
N PRO A 153 -7.08 4.75 -3.10
CA PRO A 153 -8.46 4.60 -3.54
C PRO A 153 -9.47 4.67 -2.40
N PHE A 154 -9.12 4.12 -1.23
CA PHE A 154 -9.97 4.19 -0.04
C PHE A 154 -10.11 5.63 0.46
N MET A 155 -9.00 6.34 0.54
CA MET A 155 -9.00 7.78 0.86
C MET A 155 -9.87 8.59 -0.11
N LEU A 156 -9.73 8.37 -1.43
CA LEU A 156 -10.54 9.07 -2.44
C LEU A 156 -12.03 8.77 -2.29
N ALA A 157 -12.40 7.54 -1.97
CA ALA A 157 -13.79 7.18 -1.68
C ALA A 157 -14.32 7.94 -0.46
N ASN A 158 -13.54 8.02 0.62
CA ASN A 158 -13.90 8.79 1.81
C ASN A 158 -14.06 10.28 1.53
N ILE A 159 -13.12 10.87 0.76
CA ILE A 159 -13.21 12.28 0.36
C ILE A 159 -14.46 12.52 -0.48
N ARG A 160 -14.73 11.66 -1.48
CA ARG A 160 -15.94 11.74 -2.30
C ARG A 160 -17.21 11.72 -1.46
N ASP A 161 -17.30 10.80 -0.50
CA ASP A 161 -18.48 10.58 0.31
C ASP A 161 -18.71 11.72 1.33
N ARG A 162 -17.64 12.40 1.78
CA ARG A 162 -17.72 13.48 2.78
C ARG A 162 -17.69 14.89 2.21
N GLU A 163 -16.93 15.12 1.14
CA GLU A 163 -16.65 16.44 0.58
C GLU A 163 -17.14 16.59 -0.88
N GLY A 164 -17.66 15.51 -1.45
CA GLY A 164 -18.19 15.46 -2.82
C GLY A 164 -17.17 15.04 -3.87
N GLU A 165 -17.72 14.66 -5.04
CA GLU A 165 -16.94 14.17 -6.18
C GLU A 165 -15.92 15.19 -6.68
N GLN A 166 -16.29 16.46 -6.67
CA GLN A 166 -15.42 17.53 -7.16
C GLN A 166 -14.11 17.61 -6.36
N THR A 167 -14.17 17.52 -5.04
CA THR A 167 -12.96 17.54 -4.18
C THR A 167 -12.07 16.34 -4.48
N ALA A 168 -12.65 15.15 -4.65
CA ALA A 168 -11.88 13.96 -5.04
C ALA A 168 -11.23 14.11 -6.42
N MET A 169 -11.91 14.69 -7.40
CA MET A 169 -11.36 15.02 -8.72
C MET A 169 -10.20 16.00 -8.64
N GLU A 170 -10.34 17.06 -7.84
CA GLU A 170 -9.30 18.07 -7.63
C GLU A 170 -8.03 17.48 -6.99
N VAL A 171 -8.18 16.55 -6.04
CA VAL A 171 -7.03 15.79 -5.49
C VAL A 171 -6.29 15.06 -6.60
N LEU A 172 -7.01 14.34 -7.45
CA LEU A 172 -6.43 13.60 -8.57
C LEU A 172 -5.72 14.51 -9.58
N ASP A 173 -6.32 15.66 -9.90
CA ASP A 173 -5.75 16.63 -10.83
C ASP A 173 -4.45 17.25 -10.30
N ILE A 174 -4.39 17.57 -9.01
CA ILE A 174 -3.15 18.06 -8.36
C ILE A 174 -2.06 16.99 -8.40
N LEU A 175 -2.38 15.74 -8.06
CA LEU A 175 -1.41 14.65 -8.10
C LEU A 175 -0.87 14.42 -9.51
N ARG A 176 -1.72 14.54 -10.52
CA ARG A 176 -1.29 14.46 -11.92
C ARG A 176 -0.39 15.64 -12.29
N ALA A 177 -0.80 16.87 -11.97
CA ALA A 177 0.00 18.06 -12.25
C ALA A 177 1.39 17.99 -11.64
N LEU A 178 1.50 17.54 -10.38
CA LEU A 178 2.79 17.37 -9.70
C LEU A 178 3.69 16.35 -10.40
N ARG A 179 3.16 15.20 -10.86
CA ARG A 179 3.94 14.22 -11.63
C ARG A 179 4.43 14.77 -12.98
N GLN A 180 3.60 15.58 -13.64
CA GLN A 180 3.94 16.18 -14.94
C GLN A 180 4.94 17.32 -14.81
N THR A 181 4.89 18.07 -13.72
CA THR A 181 5.78 19.21 -13.47
C THR A 181 7.18 18.75 -13.00
N HIS A 182 7.23 17.70 -12.19
CA HIS A 182 8.49 17.29 -11.54
C HIS A 182 9.01 15.96 -12.07
N GLN A 183 9.91 16.01 -13.05
CA GLN A 183 10.48 14.80 -13.69
C GLN A 183 11.21 13.85 -12.73
N ALA A 184 11.78 14.39 -11.64
CA ALA A 184 12.44 13.59 -10.60
C ALA A 184 11.48 12.99 -9.57
N LEU A 185 10.18 13.24 -9.71
CA LEU A 185 9.14 12.72 -8.82
C LEU A 185 8.43 11.53 -9.46
N ARG A 186 8.32 10.45 -8.70
CA ARG A 186 7.49 9.27 -9.05
C ARG A 186 6.54 8.94 -7.91
N MET A 187 5.46 8.27 -8.26
CA MET A 187 4.44 7.83 -7.32
C MET A 187 4.10 6.37 -7.58
N ILE A 188 4.03 5.57 -6.53
CA ILE A 188 3.35 4.28 -6.53
C ILE A 188 2.05 4.46 -5.75
N ILE A 189 0.95 4.13 -6.39
CA ILE A 189 -0.39 4.18 -5.81
C ILE A 189 -0.92 2.77 -5.72
N THR A 190 -1.38 2.39 -4.54
CA THR A 190 -2.00 1.09 -4.31
C THR A 190 -3.21 1.19 -3.39
N GLY A 191 -4.03 0.15 -3.37
CA GLY A 191 -5.17 0.03 -2.47
C GLY A 191 -5.92 -1.29 -2.60
N SER A 192 -6.70 -1.59 -1.58
CA SER A 192 -7.55 -2.78 -1.50
C SER A 192 -8.85 -2.63 -2.30
N ILE A 193 -9.36 -1.41 -2.43
CA ILE A 193 -10.49 -1.08 -3.31
C ILE A 193 -9.94 -0.84 -4.71
N GLY A 194 -10.60 -1.42 -5.72
CA GLY A 194 -10.20 -1.21 -7.10
C GLY A 194 -10.28 0.27 -7.47
N LEU A 195 -9.13 0.86 -7.81
CA LEU A 195 -9.04 2.26 -8.23
C LEU A 195 -10.00 2.58 -9.39
N HIS A 196 -10.23 1.60 -10.27
CA HIS A 196 -11.15 1.75 -11.39
C HIS A 196 -12.60 2.00 -10.93
N HIS A 197 -13.06 1.39 -9.84
CA HIS A 197 -14.41 1.65 -9.31
C HIS A 197 -14.57 3.10 -8.86
N VAL A 198 -13.58 3.63 -8.13
CA VAL A 198 -13.59 5.03 -7.72
C VAL A 198 -13.59 5.95 -8.94
N ILE A 199 -12.69 5.71 -9.91
CA ILE A 199 -12.61 6.52 -11.12
C ILE A 199 -13.89 6.43 -11.96
N THR A 200 -14.50 5.23 -12.10
CA THR A 200 -15.76 5.07 -12.82
C THR A 200 -16.86 5.89 -12.16
N SER A 201 -17.00 5.82 -10.83
CA SER A 201 -17.99 6.63 -10.11
C SER A 201 -17.80 8.13 -10.30
N LEU A 202 -16.55 8.62 -10.40
CA LEU A 202 -16.28 10.02 -10.70
C LEU A 202 -16.59 10.37 -12.17
N LYS A 203 -16.31 9.48 -13.12
CA LYS A 203 -16.63 9.67 -14.54
C LYS A 203 -18.12 9.75 -14.81
N ASP A 204 -18.91 8.99 -14.11
CA ASP A 204 -20.39 9.05 -14.17
C ASP A 204 -20.94 10.45 -13.76
N LYS A 205 -20.09 11.25 -13.08
CA LYS A 205 -20.35 12.64 -12.68
C LYS A 205 -19.58 13.67 -13.53
N ASN A 206 -19.30 13.34 -14.80
CA ASN A 206 -18.65 14.21 -15.79
C ASN A 206 -17.15 14.51 -15.53
N TYR A 207 -16.42 13.65 -14.80
CA TYR A 207 -14.97 13.79 -14.73
C TYR A 207 -14.32 13.43 -16.06
N ALA A 208 -13.93 14.44 -16.81
CA ALA A 208 -13.38 14.29 -18.17
C ALA A 208 -11.91 13.85 -18.17
N ASN A 209 -11.17 14.05 -17.08
CA ASN A 209 -9.75 13.76 -17.02
C ASN A 209 -9.45 12.27 -16.86
N ALA A 210 -8.27 11.87 -17.31
CA ALA A 210 -7.71 10.53 -17.10
C ALA A 210 -6.49 10.63 -16.18
N PRO A 211 -6.69 10.68 -14.84
CA PRO A 211 -5.66 11.10 -13.87
C PRO A 211 -4.47 10.14 -13.77
N PHE A 212 -4.58 8.94 -14.33
CA PHE A 212 -3.57 7.89 -14.27
C PHE A 212 -3.12 7.38 -15.65
N ASN A 213 -3.43 8.11 -16.74
CA ASN A 213 -3.03 7.70 -18.09
C ASN A 213 -1.51 7.79 -18.34
N ASP A 214 -0.81 8.53 -17.49
CA ASP A 214 0.64 8.71 -17.46
C ASP A 214 1.35 7.67 -16.57
N MET A 215 0.62 6.73 -15.99
CA MET A 215 1.13 5.74 -15.05
C MET A 215 1.08 4.32 -15.64
N ALA A 216 2.13 3.56 -15.42
CA ALA A 216 2.14 2.14 -15.72
C ALA A 216 1.24 1.36 -14.73
N ARG A 217 0.69 0.24 -15.19
CA ARG A 217 -0.04 -0.69 -14.31
C ARG A 217 0.81 -1.92 -14.07
N ILE A 218 1.03 -2.23 -12.80
CA ILE A 218 1.68 -3.47 -12.38
C ILE A 218 0.72 -4.22 -11.48
N GLU A 219 0.43 -5.45 -11.85
CA GLU A 219 -0.35 -6.36 -11.04
C GLU A 219 0.57 -7.23 -10.18
N ILE A 220 0.24 -7.35 -8.90
CA ILE A 220 0.92 -8.28 -8.00
C ILE A 220 0.14 -9.59 -8.02
N GLU A 221 0.74 -10.59 -8.63
CA GLU A 221 0.16 -11.93 -8.74
C GLU A 221 0.45 -12.79 -7.49
N PRO A 222 -0.26 -13.92 -7.31
CA PRO A 222 0.11 -14.97 -6.37
C PRO A 222 1.59 -15.36 -6.53
N LEU A 223 2.17 -15.99 -5.51
CA LEU A 223 3.55 -16.47 -5.60
C LEU A 223 3.70 -17.47 -6.75
N GLU A 224 4.87 -17.53 -7.35
CA GLU A 224 5.22 -18.64 -8.23
C GLU A 224 5.23 -19.95 -7.43
N TRP A 225 4.98 -21.09 -8.07
CA TRP A 225 4.92 -22.37 -7.40
C TRP A 225 6.14 -22.68 -6.52
N PRO A 226 7.39 -22.51 -7.01
CA PRO A 226 8.58 -22.77 -6.19
C PRO A 226 8.64 -21.87 -4.95
N ASP A 227 8.25 -20.59 -5.08
CA ASP A 227 8.28 -19.63 -3.99
C ASP A 227 7.20 -19.92 -2.93
N ALA A 228 6.01 -20.35 -3.37
CA ALA A 228 4.92 -20.75 -2.48
C ALA A 228 5.27 -22.01 -1.69
N GLU A 229 5.87 -23.00 -2.35
CA GLU A 229 6.37 -24.22 -1.73
C GLU A 229 7.52 -23.93 -0.75
N GLU A 230 8.46 -23.05 -1.13
CA GLU A 230 9.53 -22.60 -0.24
C GLU A 230 8.98 -21.92 1.02
N LEU A 231 8.00 -21.00 0.86
CA LEU A 231 7.36 -20.34 1.98
C LEU A 231 6.69 -21.35 2.91
N ALA A 232 5.89 -22.27 2.38
CA ALA A 232 5.22 -23.30 3.15
C ALA A 232 6.24 -24.19 3.89
N SER A 233 7.29 -24.66 3.21
CA SER A 233 8.35 -25.48 3.79
C SER A 233 9.07 -24.78 4.96
N LYS A 234 9.43 -23.50 4.80
CA LYS A 234 10.07 -22.70 5.87
C LYS A 234 9.15 -22.46 7.07
N LEU A 235 7.86 -22.35 6.83
CA LEU A 235 6.87 -22.21 7.89
C LEU A 235 6.64 -23.51 8.65
N ILE A 236 6.52 -24.66 7.96
CA ILE A 236 6.43 -25.99 8.58
C ILE A 236 7.61 -26.21 9.53
N GLU A 237 8.83 -26.00 9.04
CA GLU A 237 10.04 -26.13 9.82
C GLU A 237 10.09 -25.12 10.99
N GLY A 238 9.79 -23.87 10.71
CA GLY A 238 9.82 -22.80 11.72
C GLY A 238 8.80 -22.99 12.84
N GLU A 239 7.62 -23.58 12.57
CA GLU A 239 6.62 -23.93 13.58
C GLU A 239 6.91 -25.26 14.31
N GLY A 240 7.88 -26.03 13.82
CA GLY A 240 8.22 -27.34 14.39
C GLY A 240 7.09 -28.34 14.24
N LEU A 241 6.40 -28.30 13.10
CA LEU A 241 5.37 -29.29 12.79
C LEU A 241 6.03 -30.64 12.46
N ALA A 242 5.43 -31.75 12.87
CA ALA A 242 5.80 -33.07 12.38
C ALA A 242 5.36 -33.23 10.91
N TRP A 243 6.13 -33.96 10.12
CA TRP A 243 5.81 -34.27 8.72
C TRP A 243 6.34 -35.66 8.35
N ASP A 244 5.66 -36.31 7.41
CA ASP A 244 6.14 -37.55 6.79
C ASP A 244 6.94 -37.22 5.53
N ASP A 245 6.40 -36.39 4.66
CA ASP A 245 7.03 -35.81 3.48
C ASP A 245 6.80 -34.29 3.45
N ARG A 246 7.86 -33.52 3.78
CA ARG A 246 7.80 -32.07 3.83
C ARG A 246 7.54 -31.45 2.46
N ALA A 247 8.10 -32.01 1.39
CA ALA A 247 7.92 -31.48 0.06
C ALA A 247 6.47 -31.66 -0.41
N ALA A 248 5.89 -32.84 -0.18
CA ALA A 248 4.49 -33.10 -0.47
C ALA A 248 3.56 -32.20 0.37
N ALA A 249 3.85 -32.00 1.66
CA ALA A 249 3.09 -31.13 2.54
C ALA A 249 3.19 -29.66 2.08
N ALA A 250 4.36 -29.16 1.75
CA ALA A 250 4.56 -27.79 1.26
C ALA A 250 3.81 -27.54 -0.06
N LYS A 251 3.86 -28.50 -0.98
CA LYS A 251 3.11 -28.44 -2.23
C LYS A 251 1.59 -28.44 -2.00
N ALA A 252 1.10 -29.26 -1.09
CA ALA A 252 -0.32 -29.29 -0.74
C ALA A 252 -0.77 -27.97 -0.12
N ILE A 253 0.00 -27.38 0.82
CA ILE A 253 -0.30 -26.06 1.40
C ILE A 253 -0.31 -24.98 0.33
N ALA A 254 0.68 -24.97 -0.58
CA ALA A 254 0.74 -23.99 -1.66
C ALA A 254 -0.47 -24.09 -2.59
N ALA A 255 -0.92 -25.29 -2.90
CA ALA A 255 -2.11 -25.56 -3.74
C ALA A 255 -3.40 -25.11 -3.05
N GLU A 256 -3.62 -25.53 -1.82
CA GLU A 256 -4.84 -25.18 -1.05
C GLU A 256 -4.93 -23.68 -0.73
N ALA A 257 -3.81 -22.99 -0.72
CA ALA A 257 -3.73 -21.53 -0.53
C ALA A 257 -3.79 -20.73 -1.84
N ASP A 258 -3.98 -21.35 -3.00
CA ASP A 258 -3.85 -20.68 -4.32
C ASP A 258 -2.56 -19.83 -4.43
N ARG A 259 -1.51 -20.25 -3.74
CA ARG A 259 -0.21 -19.55 -3.67
C ARG A 259 -0.27 -18.15 -3.04
N PHE A 260 -1.33 -17.82 -2.33
CA PHE A 260 -1.43 -16.57 -1.57
C PHE A 260 -0.64 -16.68 -0.26
N PRO A 261 0.34 -15.80 -0.01
CA PRO A 261 1.14 -15.86 1.21
C PRO A 261 0.31 -15.84 2.49
N PHE A 262 -0.75 -15.05 2.51
CA PHE A 262 -1.65 -14.94 3.66
C PHE A 262 -2.29 -16.28 4.03
N TYR A 263 -2.83 -17.01 3.05
CA TYR A 263 -3.48 -18.30 3.30
C TYR A 263 -2.46 -19.40 3.61
N ILE A 264 -1.26 -19.36 3.03
CA ILE A 264 -0.15 -20.25 3.41
C ILE A 264 0.16 -20.10 4.90
N HIS A 265 0.29 -18.88 5.41
CA HIS A 265 0.48 -18.60 6.83
C HIS A 265 -0.69 -19.09 7.69
N HIS A 266 -1.94 -18.91 7.23
CA HIS A 266 -3.14 -19.37 7.93
C HIS A 266 -3.18 -20.89 8.10
N ILE A 267 -2.94 -21.63 7.03
CA ILE A 267 -2.94 -23.10 7.05
C ILE A 267 -1.91 -23.61 8.05
N VAL A 268 -0.65 -23.14 7.95
CA VAL A 268 0.42 -23.58 8.84
C VAL A 268 0.13 -23.24 10.30
N ARG A 269 -0.40 -22.03 10.57
CA ARG A 269 -0.79 -21.65 11.93
C ARG A 269 -1.91 -22.52 12.48
N ALA A 270 -2.90 -22.84 11.65
CA ALA A 270 -4.01 -23.70 12.07
C ALA A 270 -3.56 -25.13 12.38
N LEU A 271 -2.68 -25.71 11.57
CA LEU A 271 -2.04 -27.01 11.88
C LEU A 271 -1.33 -26.95 13.23
N ARG A 272 -0.54 -25.90 13.47
CA ARG A 272 0.17 -25.73 14.73
C ARG A 272 -0.75 -25.62 15.93
N VAL A 273 -1.82 -24.81 15.83
CA VAL A 273 -2.77 -24.60 16.94
C VAL A 273 -3.54 -25.88 17.26
N LYS A 274 -3.89 -26.66 16.25
CA LYS A 274 -4.61 -27.92 16.43
C LYS A 274 -3.69 -29.10 16.79
N GLY A 275 -2.38 -28.92 16.78
CA GLY A 275 -1.42 -30.00 17.05
C GLY A 275 -1.37 -31.06 15.97
N PHE A 276 -1.74 -30.73 14.73
CA PHE A 276 -1.78 -31.66 13.61
C PHE A 276 -0.41 -31.70 12.89
N PRO A 277 -0.03 -32.86 12.33
CA PRO A 277 1.15 -32.96 11.48
C PRO A 277 0.89 -32.24 10.14
N ALA A 278 1.97 -31.84 9.48
CA ALA A 278 1.90 -31.32 8.12
C ALA A 278 1.87 -32.50 7.13
N ASN A 279 0.71 -33.06 6.89
CA ASN A 279 0.44 -34.05 5.84
C ASN A 279 -0.81 -33.65 5.06
N VAL A 280 -1.01 -34.25 3.89
CA VAL A 280 -2.06 -33.86 2.93
C VAL A 280 -3.45 -33.95 3.56
N GLU A 281 -3.75 -35.00 4.33
CA GLU A 281 -5.06 -35.19 4.96
C GLU A 281 -5.35 -34.11 6.02
N ALA A 282 -4.40 -33.83 6.91
CA ALA A 282 -4.56 -32.80 7.94
C ALA A 282 -4.69 -31.39 7.33
N ILE A 283 -3.96 -31.12 6.23
CA ILE A 283 -4.04 -29.85 5.49
C ILE A 283 -5.44 -29.66 4.92
N SER A 284 -5.97 -30.65 4.18
CA SER A 284 -7.31 -30.56 3.59
C SER A 284 -8.40 -30.43 4.67
N ASN A 285 -8.28 -31.16 5.78
CA ASN A 285 -9.21 -31.05 6.90
C ASN A 285 -9.20 -29.66 7.56
N VAL A 286 -8.00 -29.07 7.72
CA VAL A 286 -7.87 -27.72 8.27
C VAL A 286 -8.46 -26.69 7.33
N VAL A 287 -8.21 -26.78 6.03
CA VAL A 287 -8.74 -25.86 5.01
C VAL A 287 -10.27 -25.95 4.98
N ALA A 288 -10.85 -27.15 4.88
CA ALA A 288 -12.29 -27.34 4.88
C ALA A 288 -12.95 -26.74 6.13
N ALA A 289 -12.34 -26.93 7.30
CA ALA A 289 -12.83 -26.35 8.55
C ALA A 289 -12.77 -24.82 8.55
N GLN A 290 -11.70 -24.21 8.01
CA GLN A 290 -11.55 -22.75 7.97
C GLN A 290 -12.48 -22.08 6.95
N LEU A 291 -12.74 -22.74 5.82
CA LEU A 291 -13.67 -22.24 4.79
C LEU A 291 -15.15 -22.24 5.27
N THR A 292 -15.47 -23.07 6.24
CA THR A 292 -16.82 -23.18 6.82
C THR A 292 -16.96 -22.52 8.18
N ASP A 293 -15.88 -21.94 8.73
CA ASP A 293 -15.87 -21.26 10.03
C ASP A 293 -16.67 -19.95 9.96
N SER A 294 -17.65 -19.81 10.85
CA SER A 294 -18.49 -18.61 10.95
C SER A 294 -17.73 -17.34 11.36
N ASN A 295 -16.53 -17.47 11.94
CA ASN A 295 -15.66 -16.34 12.27
C ASN A 295 -14.87 -15.83 11.06
N ASP A 296 -15.02 -16.45 9.90
CA ASP A 296 -14.36 -16.07 8.64
C ASP A 296 -12.85 -15.79 8.79
N PRO A 297 -12.03 -16.74 9.28
CA PRO A 297 -10.61 -16.51 9.54
C PRO A 297 -9.83 -16.16 8.27
N TRP A 298 -10.35 -16.52 7.11
CA TRP A 298 -9.74 -16.19 5.81
C TRP A 298 -10.26 -14.89 5.21
N GLU A 299 -11.22 -14.22 5.88
CA GLU A 299 -11.85 -12.96 5.43
C GLU A 299 -12.47 -13.09 4.02
N LEU A 300 -13.15 -14.21 3.76
CA LEU A 300 -13.76 -14.52 2.46
C LEU A 300 -15.10 -13.81 2.25
N LEU A 301 -15.76 -13.34 3.31
CA LEU A 301 -17.01 -12.57 3.24
C LEU A 301 -16.85 -11.37 2.31
N HIS A 302 -15.70 -10.71 2.36
CA HIS A 302 -15.37 -9.61 1.46
C HIS A 302 -15.45 -9.97 -0.04
N TYR A 303 -15.12 -11.21 -0.42
CA TYR A 303 -15.26 -11.68 -1.81
C TYR A 303 -16.71 -12.04 -2.12
N ARG A 304 -17.46 -12.61 -1.16
CA ARG A 304 -18.88 -12.96 -1.35
C ARG A 304 -19.75 -11.74 -1.60
N GLU A 305 -19.47 -10.61 -0.93
CA GLU A 305 -20.19 -9.35 -1.13
C GLU A 305 -19.97 -8.72 -2.51
N ARG A 306 -18.96 -9.17 -3.26
CA ARG A 306 -18.62 -8.68 -4.60
C ARG A 306 -19.13 -9.57 -5.74
N ILE A 307 -19.67 -10.73 -5.43
CA ILE A 307 -20.30 -11.61 -6.40
C ILE A 307 -21.75 -11.14 -6.55
N PRO A 308 -22.17 -10.64 -7.73
CA PRO A 308 -23.53 -10.16 -7.97
C PRO A 308 -24.58 -11.26 -7.83
#